data_53fdb9ab116a3c280dd62366ec1f599b
#
_entry.id   53fdb9ab116a3c280dd62366ec1f599b
#
_cell.length_a   1.000
_cell.length_b   1.000
_cell.length_c   1.000
_cell.angle_alpha   90.00
_cell.angle_beta   90.00
_cell.angle_gamma   90.00
#
_symmetry.space_group_name_H-M   'P 1'
#
loop_
_entity.id
_entity.type
_entity.pdbx_description
1 polymer ?
#
loop_
_entity_poly.entity_id
_entity_poly.type
_entity_poly.pdbx_seq_one_letter_code
_entity_poly.pdbx_strand_id
1 'polypeptide(L)' 'LDLNYLYQRHQISLFMAENGSTDQVRRVHGEFADLYAARIADARHWRATLRAV' A
#
# COMPACT_ATOMS: atom_id res chain seq x y z
N LEU A 1 1.81 -2.51 -14.08
CA LEU A 1 1.54 -2.34 -12.64
C LEU A 1 0.04 -2.13 -12.43
N ASP A 2 -0.56 -2.96 -11.61
CA ASP A 2 -2.00 -2.92 -11.36
C ASP A 2 -2.29 -2.12 -10.08
N LEU A 3 -2.84 -0.91 -10.24
CA LEU A 3 -3.21 -0.07 -9.10
C LEU A 3 -4.29 -0.71 -8.22
N ASN A 4 -5.22 -1.44 -8.81
CA ASN A 4 -6.27 -2.12 -8.04
C ASN A 4 -5.65 -3.16 -7.10
N TYR A 5 -4.65 -3.89 -7.57
CA TYR A 5 -3.91 -4.82 -6.72
C TYR A 5 -3.24 -4.11 -5.56
N LEU A 6 -2.57 -2.99 -5.83
CA LEU A 6 -1.88 -2.22 -4.79
C LEU A 6 -2.86 -1.66 -3.77
N TYR A 7 -4.00 -1.13 -4.21
CA TYR A 7 -5.03 -0.64 -3.29
C TYR A 7 -5.57 -1.76 -2.41
N GLN A 8 -5.84 -2.92 -3.00
CA GLN A 8 -6.33 -4.07 -2.25
C GLN A 8 -5.32 -4.52 -1.19
N ARG A 9 -4.06 -4.65 -1.57
CA ARG A 9 -3.01 -5.05 -0.63
C ARG A 9 -2.82 -4.01 0.47
N HIS A 10 -2.92 -2.74 0.14
CA HIS A 10 -2.82 -1.67 1.11
C HIS A 10 -3.95 -1.77 2.15
N GLN A 11 -5.19 -1.99 1.70
CA GLN A 11 -6.32 -2.14 2.60
C GLN A 11 -6.19 -3.35 3.53
N ILE A 12 -5.75 -4.48 2.99
CA ILE A 12 -5.51 -5.68 3.79
C ILE A 12 -4.43 -5.41 4.85
N SER A 13 -3.34 -4.74 4.46
CA SER A 13 -2.26 -4.43 5.38
C SER A 13 -2.71 -3.48 6.49
N LEU A 14 -3.51 -2.47 6.16
CA LEU A 14 -4.07 -1.57 7.17
C LEU A 14 -4.95 -2.33 8.15
N PHE A 15 -5.81 -3.21 7.65
CA PHE A 15 -6.67 -4.01 8.52
C PHE A 15 -5.84 -4.87 9.47
N MET A 16 -4.82 -5.56 8.96
CA MET A 16 -3.97 -6.41 9.78
C MET A 16 -3.10 -5.61 10.75
N ALA A 17 -2.71 -4.39 10.37
CA ALA A 17 -1.97 -3.51 11.27
C ALA A 17 -2.82 -3.11 12.48
N GLU A 18 -4.14 -3.00 12.31
CA GLU A 18 -5.05 -2.65 13.40
C GLU A 18 -5.54 -3.86 14.17
N ASN A 19 -5.74 -5.01 13.50
CA ASN A 19 -6.47 -6.15 14.05
C ASN A 19 -5.65 -7.43 14.16
N GLY A 20 -4.37 -7.39 13.80
CA GLY A 20 -3.51 -8.58 13.88
C GLY A 20 -3.46 -9.13 15.30
N SER A 21 -3.28 -10.46 15.42
CA SER A 21 -3.38 -11.16 16.69
C SER A 21 -2.20 -10.91 17.63
N THR A 22 -1.07 -10.43 17.13
CA THR A 22 0.11 -10.12 17.94
C THR A 22 0.67 -8.77 17.59
N ASP A 23 1.48 -8.20 18.49
CA ASP A 23 2.18 -6.93 18.24
C ASP A 23 3.10 -7.04 17.02
N GLN A 24 3.77 -8.18 16.87
CA GLN A 24 4.66 -8.40 15.73
C GLN A 24 3.90 -8.40 14.43
N VAL A 25 2.77 -9.09 14.36
CA VAL A 25 1.93 -9.14 13.15
C VAL A 25 1.45 -7.73 12.81
N ARG A 26 0.96 -6.99 13.79
CA ARG A 26 0.50 -5.62 13.56
C ARG A 26 1.60 -4.71 13.05
N ARG A 27 2.81 -4.84 13.61
CA ARG A 27 3.97 -4.03 13.19
C ARG A 27 4.38 -4.35 11.76
N VAL A 28 4.49 -5.63 11.44
CA VAL A 28 4.90 -6.06 10.09
C VAL A 28 3.90 -5.58 9.04
N HIS A 29 2.62 -5.72 9.32
CA HIS A 29 1.60 -5.25 8.37
C HIS A 29 1.54 -3.72 8.28
N GLY A 30 1.88 -3.02 9.35
CA GLY A 30 2.06 -1.57 9.30
C GLY A 30 3.17 -1.17 8.34
N GLU A 31 4.28 -1.88 8.35
CA GLU A 31 5.38 -1.66 7.41
C GLU A 31 4.96 -1.97 5.98
N PHE A 32 4.19 -3.05 5.75
CA PHE A 32 3.64 -3.35 4.44
C PHE A 32 2.69 -2.26 3.97
N ALA A 33 1.84 -1.74 4.85
CA ALA A 33 0.93 -0.65 4.48
C ALA A 33 1.71 0.58 4.01
N ASP A 34 2.79 0.93 4.70
CA ASP A 34 3.64 2.05 4.29
C ASP A 34 4.28 1.80 2.94
N LEU A 35 4.76 0.58 2.69
CA LEU A 35 5.36 0.20 1.42
C LEU A 35 4.34 0.30 0.28
N TYR A 36 3.14 -0.23 0.48
CA TYR A 36 2.09 -0.16 -0.54
C TYR A 36 1.65 1.28 -0.79
N ALA A 37 1.56 2.10 0.26
CA ALA A 37 1.24 3.52 0.10
C ALA A 37 2.28 4.23 -0.78
N ALA A 38 3.56 3.95 -0.55
CA ALA A 38 4.64 4.52 -1.37
C ALA A 38 4.55 4.05 -2.82
N ARG A 39 4.27 2.78 -3.05
CA ARG A 39 4.12 2.25 -4.41
C ARG A 39 2.92 2.83 -5.14
N ILE A 40 1.82 3.05 -4.43
CA ILE A 40 0.64 3.69 -4.99
C ILE A 40 0.98 5.13 -5.40
N ALA A 41 1.66 5.87 -4.54
CA ALA A 41 2.05 7.24 -4.83
C ALA A 41 2.95 7.31 -6.06
N ASP A 42 3.93 6.40 -6.17
CA ASP A 42 4.82 6.33 -7.32
C ASP A 42 4.05 6.01 -8.61
N ALA A 43 3.14 5.05 -8.56
CA ALA A 43 2.36 4.66 -9.73
C ALA A 43 1.45 5.81 -10.20
N ARG A 44 0.84 6.53 -9.28
CA ARG A 44 0.01 7.69 -9.60
C ARG A 44 0.82 8.82 -10.18
N HIS A 45 1.99 9.09 -9.62
CA HIS A 45 2.90 10.11 -10.13
C HIS A 45 3.35 9.78 -11.56
N TRP A 46 3.72 8.53 -11.80
CA TRP A 46 4.14 8.07 -13.13
C TRP A 46 3.04 8.25 -14.16
N ARG A 47 1.79 7.92 -13.81
CA ARG A 47 0.64 8.10 -14.72
C ARG A 47 0.40 9.57 -15.03
N ALA A 48 0.52 10.43 -14.02
CA ALA A 48 0.37 11.87 -14.22
C ALA A 48 1.45 12.41 -15.15
N THR A 49 2.70 11.94 -15.01
CA THR A 49 3.81 12.33 -15.86
C THR A 49 3.56 11.92 -17.31
N LEU A 50 3.07 10.70 -17.53
CA LEU A 50 2.73 10.23 -18.88
C LEU A 50 1.63 11.06 -19.53
N ARG A 51 0.65 11.49 -18.75
CA ARG A 51 -0.44 12.34 -19.26
C ARG A 51 0.04 13.73 -19.65
N ALA A 52 1.04 14.22 -18.96
CA ALA A 52 1.58 15.57 -19.22
C ALA A 52 2.39 15.63 -20.52
N VAL A 53 2.81 14.49 -21.05
CA VAL A 53 3.53 14.39 -22.32
C VAL A 53 2.55 14.21 -23.46
#